data_3909effb50adeed7e96daa199899d989
#
_entry.id   3909effb50adeed7e96daa199899d989
#
_cell.length_a   1.000
_cell.length_b   1.000
_cell.length_c   1.000
_cell.angle_alpha   90.00
_cell.angle_beta   90.00
_cell.angle_gamma   90.00
#
_symmetry.space_group_name_H-M   'P 1'
#
loop_
_entity.id
_entity.type
_entity.pdbx_description
1 polymer ?
#
loop_
_entity_poly.entity_id
_entity_poly.type
_entity_poly.pdbx_seq_one_letter_code
_entity_poly.pdbx_strand_id
1 'polypeptide(L)'
;GKVFQGNNYSSTFEHMTLVENGRQCYCGKKGCFEAYCNEDALLKNHTNMTLEEFYKQLRQKDQTAMQSWNDYFHYLALAIHNLTMVLDAPVIIGGKIASLFENEDLDLLTKLVSDLDPLKFTVPDIKIGQCLKETAAIGAALTDIKKFVAEI
;
A
#
# COMPACT_ATOMS: atom_id res chain seq x y z
N GLY A 1 -21.20 0.39 6.59
CA GLY A 1 -20.38 -0.56 7.32
C GLY A 1 -19.87 0.02 8.64
N LYS A 2 -19.47 -0.82 9.55
CA LYS A 2 -18.83 -0.37 10.81
C LYS A 2 -17.32 -0.45 10.63
N VAL A 3 -16.59 0.55 11.17
CA VAL A 3 -15.13 0.50 11.25
C VAL A 3 -14.73 -0.66 12.16
N PHE A 4 -13.83 -1.52 11.70
CA PHE A 4 -13.29 -2.58 12.54
C PHE A 4 -12.41 -1.94 13.63
N GLN A 5 -12.75 -2.24 14.87
CA GLN A 5 -11.99 -1.79 16.04
C GLN A 5 -11.40 -3.03 16.72
N GLY A 6 -10.14 -3.30 16.45
CA GLY A 6 -9.40 -4.31 17.22
C GLY A 6 -8.95 -3.76 18.58
N ASN A 7 -8.29 -4.58 19.37
CA ASN A 7 -7.92 -4.17 20.73
C ASN A 7 -6.81 -3.11 20.74
N ASN A 8 -5.72 -3.25 19.99
CA ASN A 8 -4.63 -2.26 19.97
C ASN A 8 -3.86 -2.23 18.63
N TYR A 9 -3.81 -3.32 17.89
CA TYR A 9 -2.94 -3.46 16.71
C TYR A 9 -3.72 -3.56 15.40
N SER A 10 -5.03 -3.35 15.40
CA SER A 10 -5.89 -3.55 14.24
C SER A 10 -5.62 -2.63 13.04
N SER A 11 -4.83 -1.58 13.23
CA SER A 11 -4.46 -0.62 12.18
C SER A 11 -2.94 -0.46 12.01
N THR A 12 -2.14 -1.40 12.53
CA THR A 12 -0.67 -1.31 12.51
C THR A 12 -0.04 -2.41 11.67
N PHE A 13 -0.77 -2.92 10.66
CA PHE A 13 -0.24 -3.96 9.76
C PHE A 13 0.96 -3.47 8.93
N GLU A 14 1.16 -2.15 8.81
CA GLU A 14 2.35 -1.55 8.20
C GLU A 14 3.65 -2.00 8.90
N HIS A 15 3.55 -2.44 10.15
CA HIS A 15 4.68 -3.03 10.89
C HIS A 15 4.75 -4.56 10.82
N MET A 16 3.95 -5.20 9.95
CA MET A 16 4.12 -6.61 9.59
C MET A 16 5.50 -6.85 8.99
N THR A 17 6.20 -7.86 9.46
CA THR A 17 7.52 -8.21 8.94
C THR A 17 7.38 -8.89 7.58
N LEU A 18 7.91 -8.28 6.53
CA LEU A 18 8.01 -8.88 5.19
C LEU A 18 9.37 -9.55 4.95
N VAL A 19 10.44 -8.97 5.51
CA VAL A 19 11.80 -9.45 5.30
C VAL A 19 12.51 -9.58 6.64
N GLU A 20 12.78 -10.79 7.05
CA GLU A 20 13.53 -11.04 8.30
C GLU A 20 14.89 -10.36 8.25
N ASN A 21 15.23 -9.61 9.31
CA ASN A 21 16.47 -8.82 9.42
C ASN A 21 16.68 -7.80 8.29
N GLY A 22 15.63 -7.37 7.61
CA GLY A 22 15.66 -6.46 6.48
C GLY A 22 15.89 -4.99 6.86
N ARG A 23 15.31 -4.06 6.07
CA ARG A 23 15.48 -2.61 6.24
C ARG A 23 15.03 -2.15 7.64
N GLN A 24 15.72 -1.16 8.19
CA GLN A 24 15.34 -0.53 9.47
C GLN A 24 14.01 0.22 9.28
N CYS A 25 13.06 0.01 10.20
CA CYS A 25 11.80 0.73 10.28
C CYS A 25 11.88 1.79 11.40
N TYR A 26 11.13 2.88 11.26
CA TYR A 26 11.05 3.94 12.28
C TYR A 26 10.48 3.42 13.62
N CYS A 27 9.71 2.33 13.61
CA CYS A 27 9.18 1.70 14.85
C CYS A 27 10.26 0.97 15.67
N GLY A 28 11.52 0.96 15.24
CA GLY A 28 12.63 0.28 15.90
C GLY A 28 12.85 -1.17 15.45
N LYS A 29 11.89 -1.78 14.73
CA LYS A 29 12.02 -3.12 14.15
C LYS A 29 12.72 -3.08 12.78
N LYS A 30 13.11 -4.26 12.31
CA LYS A 30 13.63 -4.44 10.95
C LYS A 30 12.64 -5.24 10.11
N GLY A 31 12.62 -4.94 8.80
CA GLY A 31 11.89 -5.71 7.80
C GLY A 31 10.40 -5.46 7.73
N CYS A 32 9.88 -4.40 8.35
CA CYS A 32 8.48 -4.03 8.30
C CYS A 32 8.04 -3.67 6.88
N PHE A 33 6.79 -3.94 6.52
CA PHE A 33 6.17 -3.52 5.26
C PHE A 33 6.40 -2.04 4.98
N GLU A 34 6.19 -1.17 5.96
CA GLU A 34 6.42 0.28 5.88
C GLU A 34 7.81 0.65 5.37
N ALA A 35 8.85 -0.08 5.77
CA ALA A 35 10.23 0.18 5.35
C ALA A 35 10.51 -0.12 3.86
N TYR A 36 9.54 -0.69 3.15
CA TYR A 36 9.63 -1.06 1.73
C TYR A 36 8.60 -0.37 0.86
N CYS A 37 7.46 0.05 1.43
CA CYS A 37 6.30 0.52 0.67
C CYS A 37 5.81 1.91 1.09
N ASN A 38 6.69 2.78 1.59
CA ASN A 38 6.42 4.20 1.78
C ASN A 38 7.10 5.05 0.68
N GLU A 39 6.87 6.36 0.70
CA GLU A 39 7.43 7.33 -0.24
C GLU A 39 8.96 7.35 -0.19
N ASP A 40 9.55 7.35 1.01
CA ASP A 40 11.00 7.34 1.19
C ASP A 40 11.65 6.07 0.63
N ALA A 41 10.98 4.93 0.80
CA ALA A 41 11.46 3.66 0.27
C ALA A 41 11.45 3.62 -1.27
N LEU A 42 10.42 4.20 -1.88
CA LEU A 42 10.29 4.32 -3.34
C LEU A 42 11.34 5.27 -3.91
N LEU A 43 11.55 6.42 -3.27
CA LEU A 43 12.46 7.46 -3.73
C LEU A 43 13.91 7.28 -3.25
N LYS A 44 14.22 6.20 -2.57
CA LYS A 44 15.53 5.95 -1.94
C LYS A 44 16.73 6.18 -2.88
N ASN A 45 16.60 5.81 -4.15
CA ASN A 45 17.64 5.91 -5.16
C ASN A 45 17.51 7.20 -6.02
N HIS A 46 16.60 8.10 -5.65
CA HIS A 46 16.21 9.28 -6.41
C HIS A 46 16.36 10.55 -5.56
N THR A 47 17.59 11.02 -5.41
CA THR A 47 17.93 12.16 -4.53
C THR A 47 17.21 13.45 -4.97
N ASN A 48 16.52 14.09 -4.02
CA ASN A 48 15.79 15.36 -4.22
C ASN A 48 14.68 15.32 -5.27
N MET A 49 14.10 14.14 -5.54
CA MET A 49 13.02 13.95 -6.51
C MET A 49 11.67 13.91 -5.80
N THR A 50 10.67 14.57 -6.38
CA THR A 50 9.27 14.44 -5.97
C THR A 50 8.64 13.19 -6.55
N LEU A 51 7.51 12.74 -6.00
CA LEU A 51 6.75 11.61 -6.56
C LEU A 51 6.30 11.87 -8.01
N GLU A 52 5.89 13.10 -8.31
CA GLU A 52 5.46 13.51 -9.65
C GLU A 52 6.62 13.43 -10.67
N GLU A 53 7.82 13.87 -10.27
CA GLU A 53 9.02 13.77 -11.10
C GLU A 53 9.45 12.32 -11.29
N PHE A 54 9.44 11.53 -10.22
CA PHE A 54 9.69 10.09 -10.30
C PHE A 54 8.75 9.40 -11.29
N TYR A 55 7.45 9.68 -11.17
CA TYR A 55 6.45 9.07 -12.03
C TYR A 55 6.61 9.47 -13.49
N LYS A 56 6.99 10.74 -13.75
CA LYS A 56 7.32 11.20 -15.10
C LYS A 56 8.50 10.41 -15.69
N GLN A 57 9.56 10.18 -14.91
CA GLN A 57 10.70 9.35 -15.35
C GLN A 57 10.30 7.90 -15.58
N LEU A 58 9.46 7.35 -14.69
CA LEU A 58 8.91 6.00 -14.84
C LEU A 58 8.17 5.84 -16.18
N ARG A 59 7.33 6.81 -16.55
CA ARG A 59 6.59 6.81 -17.84
C ARG A 59 7.49 7.05 -19.05
N GLN A 60 8.65 7.64 -18.86
CA GLN A 60 9.71 7.75 -19.87
C GLN A 60 10.60 6.49 -19.94
N LYS A 61 10.26 5.44 -19.19
CA LYS A 61 10.98 4.16 -19.12
C LYS A 61 12.44 4.31 -18.64
N ASP A 62 12.67 5.25 -17.72
CA ASP A 62 13.96 5.33 -17.04
C ASP A 62 14.23 4.04 -16.25
N GLN A 63 15.40 3.45 -16.44
CA GLN A 63 15.72 2.13 -15.89
C GLN A 63 15.75 2.12 -14.37
N THR A 64 16.26 3.19 -13.75
CA THR A 64 16.35 3.29 -12.29
C THR A 64 14.97 3.46 -11.67
N ALA A 65 14.12 4.28 -12.29
CA ALA A 65 12.73 4.45 -11.87
C ALA A 65 11.94 3.15 -12.02
N MET A 66 12.09 2.43 -13.13
CA MET A 66 11.46 1.12 -13.35
C MET A 66 11.90 0.09 -12.32
N GLN A 67 13.19 0.04 -11.97
CA GLN A 67 13.67 -0.88 -10.95
C GLN A 67 13.07 -0.56 -9.58
N SER A 68 13.06 0.71 -9.17
CA SER A 68 12.46 1.13 -7.90
C SER A 68 10.96 0.84 -7.85
N TRP A 69 10.24 1.01 -8.97
CA TRP A 69 8.83 0.69 -9.11
C TRP A 69 8.55 -0.81 -8.98
N ASN A 70 9.35 -1.64 -9.65
CA ASN A 70 9.24 -3.09 -9.58
C ASN A 70 9.54 -3.61 -8.17
N ASP A 71 10.55 -3.07 -7.50
CA ASP A 71 10.87 -3.41 -6.11
C ASP A 71 9.71 -3.04 -5.17
N TYR A 72 9.14 -1.84 -5.32
CA TYR A 72 7.98 -1.39 -4.57
C TYR A 72 6.78 -2.33 -4.76
N PHE A 73 6.47 -2.66 -6.02
CA PHE A 73 5.35 -3.56 -6.36
C PHE A 73 5.55 -4.98 -5.86
N HIS A 74 6.78 -5.48 -5.87
CA HIS A 74 7.11 -6.78 -5.29
C HIS A 74 6.74 -6.84 -3.80
N TYR A 75 7.18 -5.84 -3.01
CA TYR A 75 6.88 -5.82 -1.58
C TYR A 75 5.40 -5.49 -1.30
N LEU A 76 4.78 -4.65 -2.08
CA LEU A 76 3.35 -4.37 -1.97
C LEU A 76 2.52 -5.62 -2.26
N ALA A 77 2.84 -6.37 -3.30
CA ALA A 77 2.18 -7.63 -3.62
C ALA A 77 2.34 -8.66 -2.50
N LEU A 78 3.54 -8.80 -1.93
CA LEU A 78 3.79 -9.69 -0.81
C LEU A 78 2.96 -9.30 0.43
N ALA A 79 2.87 -7.99 0.73
CA ALA A 79 2.05 -7.51 1.85
C ALA A 79 0.56 -7.80 1.62
N ILE A 80 0.06 -7.54 0.42
CA ILE A 80 -1.34 -7.81 0.06
C ILE A 80 -1.61 -9.32 0.17
N HIS A 81 -0.76 -10.15 -0.41
CA HIS A 81 -0.90 -11.61 -0.33
C HIS A 81 -0.99 -12.08 1.13
N ASN A 82 -0.06 -11.63 2.00
CA ASN A 82 -0.09 -12.00 3.41
C ASN A 82 -1.38 -11.54 4.12
N LEU A 83 -1.88 -10.35 3.79
CA LEU A 83 -3.13 -9.84 4.36
C LEU A 83 -4.35 -10.62 3.89
N THR A 84 -4.41 -10.97 2.61
CA THR A 84 -5.54 -11.75 2.06
C THR A 84 -5.60 -13.16 2.63
N MET A 85 -4.45 -13.76 2.97
CA MET A 85 -4.42 -15.06 3.66
C MET A 85 -5.07 -15.02 5.06
N VAL A 86 -5.17 -13.85 5.67
CA VAL A 86 -5.73 -13.69 7.03
C VAL A 86 -7.13 -13.10 7.01
N LEU A 87 -7.38 -12.10 6.14
CA LEU A 87 -8.59 -11.29 6.20
C LEU A 87 -9.66 -11.70 5.17
N ASP A 88 -9.27 -12.37 4.08
CA ASP A 88 -10.17 -12.77 2.96
C ASP A 88 -11.17 -11.65 2.59
N ALA A 89 -10.64 -10.47 2.31
CA ALA A 89 -11.43 -9.27 2.04
C ALA A 89 -10.85 -8.48 0.86
N PRO A 90 -11.69 -7.69 0.15
CA PRO A 90 -11.20 -6.77 -0.88
C PRO A 90 -10.15 -5.80 -0.33
N VAL A 91 -9.11 -5.53 -1.11
CA VAL A 91 -8.05 -4.58 -0.77
C VAL A 91 -8.27 -3.28 -1.51
N ILE A 92 -8.34 -2.17 -0.76
CA ILE A 92 -8.44 -0.84 -1.33
C ILE A 92 -7.12 -0.10 -1.06
N ILE A 93 -6.42 0.26 -2.15
CA ILE A 93 -5.18 1.00 -2.08
C ILE A 93 -5.48 2.49 -2.15
N GLY A 94 -4.96 3.26 -1.22
CA GLY A 94 -5.13 4.71 -1.15
C GLY A 94 -3.79 5.43 -0.93
N GLY A 95 -3.86 6.75 -0.80
CA GLY A 95 -2.72 7.61 -0.54
C GLY A 95 -2.04 8.16 -1.80
N LYS A 96 -0.97 8.93 -1.59
CA LYS A 96 -0.31 9.70 -2.66
C LYS A 96 0.26 8.79 -3.78
N ILE A 97 0.93 7.69 -3.42
CA ILE A 97 1.53 6.80 -4.41
C ILE A 97 0.44 6.15 -5.28
N ALA A 98 -0.65 5.70 -4.65
CA ALA A 98 -1.78 5.11 -5.37
C ALA A 98 -2.47 6.11 -6.33
N SER A 99 -2.37 7.43 -6.06
CA SER A 99 -2.92 8.45 -6.96
C SER A 99 -2.19 8.55 -8.31
N LEU A 100 -1.03 7.91 -8.40
CA LEU A 100 -0.21 7.86 -9.60
C LEU A 100 -0.38 6.55 -10.39
N PHE A 101 -1.14 5.58 -9.87
CA PHE A 101 -1.36 4.31 -10.54
C PHE A 101 -2.23 4.49 -11.79
N GLU A 102 -1.83 3.83 -12.86
CA GLU A 102 -2.63 3.61 -14.06
C GLU A 102 -3.21 2.19 -14.08
N ASN A 103 -4.04 1.89 -15.07
CA ASN A 103 -4.66 0.56 -15.17
C ASN A 103 -3.62 -0.55 -15.27
N GLU A 104 -2.53 -0.32 -16.01
CA GLU A 104 -1.44 -1.26 -16.18
C GLU A 104 -0.72 -1.57 -14.85
N ASP A 105 -0.63 -0.59 -13.95
CA ASP A 105 -0.06 -0.77 -12.62
C ASP A 105 -0.95 -1.68 -11.76
N LEU A 106 -2.27 -1.50 -11.84
CA LEU A 106 -3.23 -2.34 -11.13
C LEU A 106 -3.23 -3.77 -11.66
N ASP A 107 -3.17 -3.95 -12.99
CA ASP A 107 -3.07 -5.26 -13.65
C ASP A 107 -1.78 -5.98 -13.24
N LEU A 108 -0.65 -5.25 -13.23
CA LEU A 108 0.64 -5.77 -12.78
C LEU A 108 0.57 -6.23 -11.32
N LEU A 109 0.03 -5.39 -10.44
CA LEU A 109 -0.09 -5.71 -9.00
C LEU A 109 -0.98 -6.93 -8.78
N THR A 110 -2.14 -6.98 -9.43
CA THR A 110 -3.07 -8.12 -9.36
C THR A 110 -2.39 -9.41 -9.81
N LYS A 111 -1.62 -9.34 -10.90
CA LYS A 111 -0.85 -10.47 -11.38
C LYS A 111 0.21 -10.90 -10.36
N LEU A 112 1.00 -9.96 -9.83
CA LEU A 112 2.04 -10.28 -8.85
C LEU A 112 1.48 -10.94 -7.59
N VAL A 113 0.33 -10.46 -7.08
CA VAL A 113 -0.34 -11.09 -5.93
C VAL A 113 -0.84 -12.49 -6.29
N SER A 114 -1.41 -12.67 -7.48
CA SER A 114 -1.87 -13.98 -7.95
C SER A 114 -0.73 -14.98 -8.14
N ASP A 115 0.43 -14.51 -8.60
CA ASP A 115 1.62 -15.35 -8.80
C ASP A 115 2.22 -15.84 -7.47
N LEU A 116 1.95 -15.14 -6.36
CA LEU A 116 2.35 -15.56 -5.00
C LEU A 116 1.43 -16.66 -4.42
N ASP A 117 0.21 -16.83 -4.94
CA ASP A 117 -0.72 -17.86 -4.48
C ASP A 117 -0.48 -19.20 -5.18
N PRO A 118 0.15 -20.20 -4.50
CA PRO A 118 0.42 -21.49 -5.10
C PRO A 118 -0.84 -22.31 -5.37
N LEU A 119 -1.93 -22.00 -4.67
CA LEU A 119 -3.20 -22.73 -4.74
C LEU A 119 -4.17 -22.11 -5.75
N LYS A 120 -3.94 -20.86 -6.15
CA LYS A 120 -4.74 -20.11 -7.12
C LYS A 120 -6.25 -20.15 -6.85
N PHE A 121 -6.63 -20.06 -5.57
CA PHE A 121 -8.02 -20.18 -5.16
C PHE A 121 -8.86 -19.02 -5.69
N THR A 122 -8.34 -17.81 -5.68
CA THR A 122 -9.06 -16.62 -6.14
C THR A 122 -8.10 -15.58 -6.73
N VAL A 123 -8.61 -14.77 -7.66
CA VAL A 123 -7.96 -13.52 -8.04
C VAL A 123 -8.28 -12.49 -6.95
N PRO A 124 -7.28 -11.85 -6.34
CA PRO A 124 -7.54 -10.86 -5.30
C PRO A 124 -8.34 -9.68 -5.85
N ASP A 125 -9.38 -9.25 -5.12
CA ASP A 125 -10.17 -8.06 -5.45
C ASP A 125 -9.41 -6.81 -4.96
N ILE A 126 -8.54 -6.26 -5.82
CA ILE A 126 -7.72 -5.08 -5.53
C ILE A 126 -8.29 -3.88 -6.27
N LYS A 127 -8.55 -2.79 -5.56
CA LYS A 127 -9.12 -1.55 -6.09
C LYS A 127 -8.32 -0.34 -5.65
N ILE A 128 -8.33 0.70 -6.46
CA ILE A 128 -7.81 2.01 -6.07
C ILE A 128 -8.95 2.81 -5.43
N GLY A 129 -8.67 3.44 -4.29
CA GLY A 129 -9.63 4.28 -3.58
C GLY A 129 -9.98 5.53 -4.38
N GLN A 130 -11.20 6.05 -4.18
CA GLN A 130 -11.66 7.26 -4.87
C GLN A 130 -11.08 8.56 -4.29
N CYS A 131 -10.79 8.58 -2.98
CA CYS A 131 -10.26 9.76 -2.26
C CYS A 131 -8.77 9.54 -1.98
N LEU A 132 -7.90 9.82 -2.95
CA LEU A 132 -6.51 9.37 -2.88
C LEU A 132 -5.62 10.25 -2.00
N LYS A 133 -5.62 11.57 -2.18
CA LYS A 133 -4.71 12.48 -1.48
C LYS A 133 -5.18 12.81 -0.06
N GLU A 134 -6.47 12.98 0.14
CA GLU A 134 -7.10 13.40 1.40
C GLU A 134 -7.72 12.24 2.19
N THR A 135 -7.43 10.98 1.83
CA THR A 135 -8.09 9.79 2.39
C THR A 135 -8.08 9.77 3.92
N ALA A 136 -6.93 10.07 4.54
CA ALA A 136 -6.79 10.07 5.99
C ALA A 136 -7.64 11.17 6.67
N ALA A 137 -7.63 12.38 6.12
CA ALA A 137 -8.42 13.51 6.64
C ALA A 137 -9.92 13.26 6.50
N ILE A 138 -10.37 12.76 5.35
CA ILE A 138 -11.77 12.41 5.09
C ILE A 138 -12.20 11.27 6.02
N GLY A 139 -11.37 10.24 6.20
CA GLY A 139 -11.66 9.12 7.11
C GLY A 139 -11.83 9.56 8.56
N ALA A 140 -10.96 10.44 9.05
CA ALA A 140 -11.07 11.03 10.39
C ALA A 140 -12.37 11.85 10.53
N ALA A 141 -12.63 12.77 9.60
CA ALA A 141 -13.84 13.61 9.61
C ALA A 141 -15.14 12.78 9.58
N LEU A 142 -15.19 11.73 8.75
CA LEU A 142 -16.36 10.85 8.68
C LEU A 142 -16.62 10.11 9.98
N THR A 143 -15.60 9.80 10.77
CA THR A 143 -15.76 9.15 12.07
C THR A 143 -16.47 10.07 13.07
N ASP A 144 -16.08 11.34 13.09
CA ASP A 144 -16.70 12.33 14.01
C ASP A 144 -18.11 12.73 13.54
N ILE A 145 -18.32 12.92 12.23
CA ILE A 145 -19.66 13.17 11.67
C ILE A 145 -20.62 12.03 12.02
N LYS A 146 -20.20 10.77 11.90
CA LYS A 146 -21.04 9.62 12.25
C LYS A 146 -21.41 9.57 13.72
N LYS A 147 -20.48 9.93 14.63
CA LYS A 147 -20.78 10.03 16.06
C LYS A 147 -21.82 11.12 16.31
N PHE A 148 -21.61 12.31 15.76
CA PHE A 148 -22.53 13.44 15.91
C PHE A 148 -23.96 13.12 15.42
N VAL A 149 -24.06 12.50 14.24
CA VAL A 149 -25.37 12.11 13.68
C VAL A 149 -26.06 11.01 14.50
N ALA A 150 -25.31 10.15 15.18
CA ALA A 150 -25.87 9.11 16.03
C ALA A 150 -26.37 9.63 17.41
N GLU A 151 -26.00 10.84 17.79
CA GLU A 151 -26.40 11.50 19.05
C GLU A 151 -27.63 12.42 18.88
N ILE A 152 -28.12 12.63 17.65
CA ILE A 152 -29.35 13.37 17.31
C ILE A 152 -30.51 12.41 17.14
#